data_45f265bb7499aa48dd6a3735ce6b44fd
#
_entry.id   45f265bb7499aa48dd6a3735ce6b44fd
#
_cell.length_a   1.000
_cell.length_b   1.000
_cell.length_c   1.000
_cell.angle_alpha   90.00
_cell.angle_beta   90.00
_cell.angle_gamma   90.00
#
_symmetry.space_group_name_H-M   'P 1'
#
loop_
_entity.id
_entity.type
_entity.pdbx_description
1 polymer ?
#
loop_
_entity_poly.entity_id
_entity_poly.type
_entity_poly.pdbx_seq_one_letter_code
_entity_poly.pdbx_strand_id
1 'polypeptide(L)'
;MENTFLPGTVRERIADLMKYHKVSQTDLALKIGCGDSLLSRFLTGKTDKLGDENIIRIARVFNVSTDFLLGITNVPDKKNY
;
A
#
# COMPACT_ATOMS: atom_id res chain seq x y z
N MET A 1 9.44 11.24 17.70
CA MET A 1 8.47 10.37 17.32
C MET A 1 9.00 9.24 16.48
N GLU A 2 8.65 8.09 16.75
CA GLU A 2 9.18 7.01 16.03
C GLU A 2 8.33 6.62 14.91
N ASN A 3 8.93 6.20 13.85
CA ASN A 3 8.24 5.73 12.67
C ASN A 3 8.22 4.23 12.67
N THR A 4 7.54 3.71 13.64
CA THR A 4 7.46 2.27 13.78
C THR A 4 6.54 1.70 12.71
N PHE A 5 7.00 0.69 12.03
CA PHE A 5 6.19 0.02 11.05
C PHE A 5 5.07 -0.76 11.74
N LEU A 6 3.84 -0.54 11.31
CA LEU A 6 2.67 -1.27 11.81
C LEU A 6 1.85 -1.69 10.60
N PRO A 7 1.42 -2.94 10.55
CA PRO A 7 0.59 -3.39 9.41
C PRO A 7 -0.65 -2.55 9.20
N GLY A 8 -1.23 -2.04 10.29
CA GLY A 8 -2.38 -1.16 10.18
C GLY A 8 -2.07 0.14 9.48
N THR A 9 -0.86 0.65 9.67
CA THR A 9 -0.45 1.87 9.00
C THR A 9 -0.38 1.67 7.49
N VAL A 10 0.18 0.55 7.06
CA VAL A 10 0.25 0.25 5.63
C VAL A 10 -1.15 0.15 5.05
N ARG A 11 -2.01 -0.58 5.75
CA ARG A 11 -3.39 -0.77 5.33
C ARG A 11 -4.10 0.55 5.16
N GLU A 12 -3.95 1.43 6.15
CA GLU A 12 -4.61 2.73 6.13
C GLU A 12 -4.09 3.60 5.00
N ARG A 13 -2.77 3.60 4.79
CA ARG A 13 -2.19 4.43 3.75
C ARG A 13 -2.61 3.97 2.36
N ILE A 14 -2.66 2.66 2.15
CA ILE A 14 -3.13 2.14 0.88
C ILE A 14 -4.59 2.51 0.67
N ALA A 15 -5.42 2.34 1.69
CA ALA A 15 -6.83 2.69 1.58
C ALA A 15 -7.01 4.17 1.28
N ASP A 16 -6.23 5.03 1.92
CA ASP A 16 -6.31 6.47 1.68
C ASP A 16 -5.89 6.81 0.26
N LEU A 17 -4.84 6.18 -0.23
CA LEU A 17 -4.39 6.43 -1.60
C LEU A 17 -5.42 5.98 -2.61
N MET A 18 -6.04 4.84 -2.37
CA MET A 18 -7.10 4.36 -3.25
C MET A 18 -8.24 5.36 -3.31
N LYS A 19 -8.63 5.86 -2.16
CA LYS A 19 -9.71 6.82 -2.07
C LYS A 19 -9.34 8.13 -2.76
N TYR A 20 -8.15 8.61 -2.49
CA TYR A 20 -7.70 9.87 -3.08
C TYR A 20 -7.63 9.79 -4.60
N HIS A 21 -7.12 8.68 -5.11
CA HIS A 21 -6.95 8.51 -6.56
C HIS A 21 -8.14 7.84 -7.22
N LYS A 22 -9.16 7.51 -6.45
CA LYS A 22 -10.38 6.89 -6.96
C LYS A 22 -10.11 5.58 -7.68
N VAL A 23 -9.27 4.77 -7.07
CA VAL A 23 -8.91 3.44 -7.59
C VAL A 23 -9.63 2.41 -6.76
N SER A 24 -10.39 1.55 -7.42
CA SER A 24 -11.10 0.49 -6.71
C SER A 24 -10.15 -0.65 -6.35
N GLN A 25 -10.59 -1.49 -5.44
CA GLN A 25 -9.81 -2.64 -5.03
C GLN A 25 -9.51 -3.56 -6.21
N THR A 26 -10.52 -3.83 -7.03
CA THR A 26 -10.36 -4.68 -8.19
C THR A 26 -9.34 -4.08 -9.17
N ASP A 27 -9.44 -2.79 -9.39
CA ASP A 27 -8.48 -2.09 -10.25
C ASP A 27 -7.07 -2.19 -9.72
N LEU A 28 -6.91 -1.97 -8.42
CA LEU A 28 -5.58 -2.04 -7.83
C LEU A 28 -5.01 -3.45 -7.94
N ALA A 29 -5.82 -4.46 -7.65
CA ALA A 29 -5.38 -5.84 -7.75
C ALA A 29 -4.91 -6.16 -9.17
N LEU A 30 -5.65 -5.69 -10.17
CA LEU A 30 -5.26 -5.89 -11.56
C LEU A 30 -3.95 -5.19 -11.88
N LYS A 31 -3.79 -3.96 -11.41
CA LYS A 31 -2.61 -3.18 -11.70
C LYS A 31 -1.35 -3.77 -11.09
N ILE A 32 -1.47 -4.39 -9.95
CA ILE A 32 -0.29 -4.97 -9.29
C ILE A 32 -0.17 -6.47 -9.53
N GLY A 33 -1.13 -7.06 -10.22
CA GLY A 33 -1.03 -8.46 -10.60
C GLY A 33 -1.24 -9.43 -9.46
N CYS A 34 -1.97 -9.04 -8.42
CA CYS A 34 -2.24 -9.97 -7.33
C CYS A 34 -3.71 -10.35 -7.35
N GLY A 35 -4.05 -11.37 -6.60
CA GLY A 35 -5.44 -11.78 -6.50
C GLY A 35 -6.25 -10.77 -5.72
N ASP A 36 -7.46 -10.54 -6.19
CA ASP A 36 -8.38 -9.64 -5.50
C ASP A 36 -8.65 -10.13 -4.09
N SER A 37 -8.68 -11.44 -3.90
CA SER A 37 -8.91 -12.03 -2.60
C SER A 37 -7.82 -11.69 -1.60
N LEU A 38 -6.56 -11.72 -2.03
CA LEU A 38 -5.46 -11.38 -1.15
C LEU A 38 -5.54 -9.92 -0.74
N LEU A 39 -5.76 -9.03 -1.70
CA LEU A 39 -5.86 -7.62 -1.41
C LEU A 39 -7.04 -7.33 -0.49
N SER A 40 -8.16 -7.99 -0.72
CA SER A 40 -9.33 -7.83 0.13
C SER A 40 -9.04 -8.24 1.57
N ARG A 41 -8.39 -9.39 1.75
CA ARG A 41 -8.06 -9.86 3.10
C ARG A 41 -7.10 -8.93 3.80
N PHE A 42 -6.15 -8.38 3.05
CA PHE A 42 -5.22 -7.42 3.64
C PHE A 42 -5.93 -6.14 4.04
N LEU A 43 -6.75 -5.60 3.18
CA LEU A 43 -7.43 -4.34 3.45
C LEU A 43 -8.45 -4.44 4.58
N THR A 44 -9.03 -5.62 4.77
CA THR A 44 -10.00 -5.82 5.85
C THR A 44 -9.36 -6.29 7.15
N GLY A 45 -8.05 -6.46 7.17
CA GLY A 45 -7.36 -6.83 8.39
C GLY A 45 -7.32 -8.32 8.66
N LYS A 46 -7.74 -9.14 7.73
CA LYS A 46 -7.75 -10.60 7.93
C LYS A 46 -6.36 -11.19 7.77
N THR A 47 -5.48 -10.51 7.10
CA THR A 47 -4.07 -10.90 7.03
C THR A 47 -3.23 -9.65 7.12
N ASP A 48 -2.06 -9.78 7.73
CA ASP A 48 -1.09 -8.68 7.80
C ASP A 48 -0.05 -8.81 6.71
N LYS A 49 -0.15 -9.82 5.87
CA LYS A 49 0.88 -10.08 4.87
C LYS A 49 0.35 -9.81 3.48
N LEU A 50 0.99 -8.90 2.80
CA LEU A 50 0.67 -8.59 1.43
C LEU A 50 1.80 -9.01 0.49
N GLY A 51 3.02 -9.03 1.00
CA GLY A 51 4.19 -9.40 0.23
C GLY A 51 4.96 -8.19 -0.23
N ASP A 52 6.28 -8.32 -0.23
CA ASP A 52 7.16 -7.21 -0.59
C ASP A 52 6.91 -6.72 -2.00
N GLU A 53 6.75 -7.66 -2.93
CA GLU A 53 6.52 -7.29 -4.31
C GLU A 53 5.26 -6.48 -4.49
N ASN A 54 4.21 -6.85 -3.78
CA ASN A 54 2.95 -6.13 -3.91
C ASN A 54 3.06 -4.73 -3.32
N ILE A 55 3.81 -4.59 -2.23
CA ILE A 55 4.05 -3.28 -1.64
C ILE A 55 4.77 -2.38 -2.64
N ILE A 56 5.82 -2.91 -3.27
CA ILE A 56 6.58 -2.15 -4.24
C ILE A 56 5.70 -1.74 -5.42
N ARG A 57 4.88 -2.66 -5.89
CA ARG A 57 4.01 -2.38 -7.04
C ARG A 57 2.95 -1.34 -6.70
N ILE A 58 2.40 -1.40 -5.49
CA ILE A 58 1.44 -0.40 -5.06
C ILE A 58 2.09 0.97 -4.99
N ALA A 59 3.31 1.03 -4.46
CA ALA A 59 4.03 2.29 -4.40
C ALA A 59 4.19 2.88 -5.79
N ARG A 60 4.48 2.04 -6.78
CA ARG A 60 4.63 2.50 -8.15
C ARG A 60 3.33 2.98 -8.75
N VAL A 61 2.23 2.27 -8.47
CA VAL A 61 0.92 2.66 -8.98
C VAL A 61 0.56 4.06 -8.52
N PHE A 62 0.81 4.36 -7.26
CA PHE A 62 0.45 5.65 -6.69
C PHE A 62 1.58 6.65 -6.71
N ASN A 63 2.73 6.26 -7.24
CA ASN A 63 3.89 7.14 -7.35
C ASN A 63 4.32 7.72 -6.01
N VAL A 64 4.39 6.85 -5.02
CA VAL A 64 4.89 7.20 -3.70
C VAL A 64 6.03 6.27 -3.36
N SER A 65 6.79 6.60 -2.32
CA SER A 65 7.89 5.74 -1.90
C SER A 65 7.36 4.57 -1.10
N THR A 66 8.10 3.47 -1.11
CA THR A 66 7.77 2.33 -0.25
C THR A 66 7.91 2.73 1.22
N ASP A 67 8.85 3.62 1.53
CA ASP A 67 9.01 4.11 2.89
C ASP A 67 7.74 4.80 3.38
N PHE A 68 7.09 5.54 2.51
CA PHE A 68 5.83 6.17 2.88
C PHE A 68 4.76 5.12 3.16
N LEU A 69 4.65 4.12 2.30
CA LEU A 69 3.66 3.07 2.50
C LEU A 69 3.90 2.31 3.79
N LEU A 70 5.17 2.07 4.11
CA LEU A 70 5.52 1.30 5.29
C LEU A 70 5.47 2.10 6.58
N GLY A 71 5.23 3.40 6.48
CA GLY A 71 5.12 4.23 7.65
C GLY A 71 6.45 4.72 8.20
N ILE A 72 7.53 4.54 7.45
CA ILE A 72 8.84 4.98 7.87
C ILE A 72 8.96 6.49 7.74
N THR A 73 8.27 7.06 6.78
CA THR A 73 8.26 8.50 6.58
C THR A 73 6.85 8.98 6.31
N ASN A 74 6.59 10.23 6.62
CA ASN A 74 5.31 10.86 6.29
C ASN A 74 5.37 11.63 4.97
N VAL A 75 6.51 11.61 4.30
CA VAL A 75 6.69 12.30 3.04
C VAL A 75 6.49 11.30 1.91
N PRO A 76 5.46 11.46 1.10
CA PRO A 76 5.20 10.49 0.02
C PRO A 76 6.17 10.58 -1.13
N ASP A 77 7.08 11.52 -1.08
CA ASP A 77 7.99 11.80 -2.16
C ASP A 77 8.80 10.59 -2.54
N LYS A 78 8.82 10.28 -3.83
CA LYS A 78 9.56 9.14 -4.33
C LYS A 78 10.94 9.58 -4.75
N LYS A 79 11.87 9.49 -3.83
CA LYS A 79 13.21 9.94 -4.15
C LYS A 79 14.00 8.84 -4.76
N ASN A 80 14.71 9.00 -5.69
CA ASN A 80 15.80 8.21 -6.22
C ASN A 80 15.91 6.76 -5.79
N TYR A 81 14.87 6.04 -5.85
CA TYR A 81 14.94 4.63 -5.51
C TYR A 81 15.28 3.77 -6.71
#